data_794f98f74cc2d3eed09c5594e276ae2f
#
_entry.id   794f98f74cc2d3eed09c5594e276ae2f
#
_cell.length_a   1.000
_cell.length_b   1.000
_cell.length_c   1.000
_cell.angle_alpha   90.00
_cell.angle_beta   90.00
_cell.angle_gamma   90.00
#
_symmetry.space_group_name_H-M   'P 1'
#
loop_
_entity.id
_entity.type
_entity.pdbx_description
1 polymer ?
#
loop_
_entity_poly.entity_id
_entity_poly.type
_entity_poly.pdbx_seq_one_letter_code
_entity_poly.pdbx_strand_id
1 'polypeptide(L)'
;MSDAATLFHVEDVLLVTIRDDIDDTDILDLQQELSEAVVKQQSKGVVVDISDLEIVDTFVGRVLGQLAKIAKLLAAETYIVGMRPAVAMTLVELDMTLPEMKTALNVTQAVRRLRRPS
;
A
#
# COMPACT_ATOMS: atom_id res chain seq x y z
N MET A 1 7.18 16.63 5.24
CA MET A 1 6.35 15.81 4.34
C MET A 1 7.26 15.14 3.32
N SER A 2 7.08 13.85 3.12
CA SER A 2 7.93 13.09 2.20
C SER A 2 7.41 13.19 0.77
N ASP A 3 8.34 13.39 -0.19
CA ASP A 3 8.00 13.35 -1.62
C ASP A 3 8.03 11.92 -2.18
N ALA A 4 8.49 10.93 -1.39
CA ALA A 4 8.61 9.55 -1.84
C ALA A 4 7.28 8.79 -1.80
N ALA A 5 6.29 9.36 -1.16
CA ALA A 5 4.93 8.79 -1.12
C ALA A 5 3.92 9.91 -1.07
N THR A 6 2.78 9.69 -1.73
CA THR A 6 1.67 10.65 -1.71
C THR A 6 0.42 9.94 -1.25
N LEU A 7 -0.42 10.65 -0.49
CA LEU A 7 -1.70 10.14 -0.02
C LEU A 7 -2.82 11.00 -0.59
N PHE A 8 -3.84 10.35 -1.12
CA PHE A 8 -4.98 11.03 -1.70
C PHE A 8 -6.25 10.28 -1.33
N HIS A 9 -7.20 10.98 -0.71
CA HIS A 9 -8.42 10.36 -0.23
C HIS A 9 -9.57 10.58 -1.21
N VAL A 10 -10.20 9.49 -1.63
CA VAL A 10 -11.38 9.54 -2.51
C VAL A 10 -12.48 8.74 -1.83
N GLU A 11 -13.53 9.42 -1.39
CA GLU A 11 -14.64 8.83 -0.65
C GLU A 11 -14.11 8.09 0.59
N ASP A 12 -14.31 6.78 0.69
CA ASP A 12 -13.88 5.98 1.82
C ASP A 12 -12.62 5.15 1.54
N VAL A 13 -11.88 5.52 0.49
CA VAL A 13 -10.66 4.83 0.09
C VAL A 13 -9.48 5.79 0.10
N LEU A 14 -8.40 5.37 0.75
CA LEU A 14 -7.15 6.11 0.76
C LEU A 14 -6.23 5.56 -0.31
N LEU A 15 -5.82 6.41 -1.25
CA LEU A 15 -4.87 6.05 -2.29
C LEU A 15 -3.48 6.46 -1.85
N VAL A 16 -2.55 5.52 -1.90
CA VAL A 16 -1.16 5.74 -1.52
C VAL A 16 -0.29 5.38 -2.71
N THR A 17 0.53 6.32 -3.18
CA THR A 17 1.50 6.06 -4.24
C THR A 17 2.89 6.07 -3.64
N ILE A 18 3.64 4.99 -3.83
CA ILE A 18 5.01 4.87 -3.33
C ILE A 18 5.96 5.03 -4.50
N ARG A 19 6.94 5.91 -4.34
CA ARG A 19 7.94 6.17 -5.36
C ARG A 19 9.19 5.33 -5.11
N ASP A 20 9.97 5.16 -6.16
CA ASP A 20 11.14 4.27 -6.18
C ASP A 20 12.26 4.72 -5.23
N ASP A 21 12.27 5.98 -4.83
CA ASP A 21 13.32 6.57 -3.99
C ASP A 21 12.96 6.61 -2.49
N ILE A 22 11.99 5.81 -2.07
CA ILE A 22 11.57 5.81 -0.67
C ILE A 22 12.68 5.28 0.25
N ASP A 23 12.91 5.96 1.37
CA ASP A 23 13.93 5.60 2.34
C ASP A 23 13.35 5.43 3.75
N ASP A 24 14.22 5.16 4.74
CA ASP A 24 13.79 4.90 6.12
C ASP A 24 13.02 6.06 6.74
N THR A 25 13.46 7.29 6.47
CA THR A 25 12.79 8.48 6.99
C THR A 25 11.41 8.62 6.37
N ASP A 26 11.33 8.43 5.06
CA ASP A 26 10.07 8.49 4.33
C ASP A 26 9.07 7.47 4.86
N ILE A 27 9.54 6.31 5.27
CA ILE A 27 8.70 5.24 5.77
C ILE A 27 8.04 5.62 7.10
N LEU A 28 8.80 6.22 7.99
CA LEU A 28 8.24 6.67 9.26
C LEU A 28 7.17 7.73 9.03
N ASP A 29 7.43 8.66 8.13
CA ASP A 29 6.45 9.69 7.76
C ASP A 29 5.21 9.07 7.14
N LEU A 30 5.40 8.12 6.22
CA LEU A 30 4.29 7.46 5.55
C LEU A 30 3.42 6.66 6.52
N GLN A 31 4.04 5.91 7.43
CA GLN A 31 3.28 5.14 8.41
C GLN A 31 2.41 6.05 9.28
N GLN A 32 2.95 7.16 9.72
CA GLN A 32 2.20 8.10 10.54
C GLN A 32 1.10 8.78 9.74
N GLU A 33 1.40 9.27 8.54
CA GLU A 33 0.42 9.94 7.70
C GLU A 33 -0.73 8.99 7.32
N LEU A 34 -0.39 7.74 7.00
CA LEU A 34 -1.39 6.74 6.63
C LEU A 34 -2.32 6.45 7.80
N SER A 35 -1.76 6.21 8.98
CA SER A 35 -2.57 5.87 10.16
C SER A 35 -3.50 7.03 10.53
N GLU A 36 -3.01 8.25 10.50
CA GLU A 36 -3.83 9.43 10.79
C GLU A 36 -4.94 9.62 9.75
N ALA A 37 -4.60 9.42 8.47
CA ALA A 37 -5.58 9.59 7.40
C ALA A 37 -6.68 8.54 7.47
N VAL A 38 -6.33 7.28 7.77
CA VAL A 38 -7.31 6.21 7.88
C VAL A 38 -8.31 6.51 8.99
N VAL A 39 -7.82 6.95 10.14
CA VAL A 39 -8.69 7.24 11.30
C VAL A 39 -9.52 8.49 11.04
N LYS A 40 -8.89 9.56 10.58
CA LYS A 40 -9.58 10.84 10.38
C LYS A 40 -10.67 10.74 9.33
N GLN A 41 -10.41 10.04 8.23
CA GLN A 41 -11.33 9.92 7.12
C GLN A 41 -12.24 8.70 7.23
N GLN A 42 -12.04 7.85 8.25
CA GLN A 42 -12.78 6.60 8.42
C GLN A 42 -12.69 5.74 7.16
N SER A 43 -11.48 5.59 6.64
CA SER A 43 -11.24 4.84 5.41
C SER A 43 -11.57 3.36 5.61
N LYS A 44 -12.28 2.77 4.66
CA LYS A 44 -12.57 1.33 4.65
C LYS A 44 -11.52 0.56 3.91
N GLY A 45 -10.79 1.22 3.03
CA GLY A 45 -9.76 0.58 2.24
C GLY A 45 -8.59 1.49 1.97
N VAL A 46 -7.43 0.85 1.75
CA VAL A 46 -6.21 1.52 1.37
C VAL A 46 -5.73 0.85 0.08
N VAL A 47 -5.48 1.64 -0.94
CA VAL A 47 -4.95 1.15 -2.21
C VAL A 47 -3.54 1.69 -2.35
N VAL A 48 -2.55 0.80 -2.39
CA VAL A 48 -1.14 1.18 -2.48
C VAL A 48 -0.67 0.91 -3.91
N ASP A 49 -0.36 1.97 -4.63
CA ASP A 49 0.12 1.90 -6.00
C ASP A 49 1.64 1.84 -6.01
N ILE A 50 2.19 0.74 -6.48
CA ILE A 50 3.63 0.52 -6.56
C ILE A 50 4.11 0.44 -8.01
N SER A 51 3.36 1.00 -8.95
CA SER A 51 3.73 0.95 -10.36
C SER A 51 5.05 1.66 -10.66
N ASP A 52 5.48 2.58 -9.80
CA ASP A 52 6.75 3.27 -9.94
C ASP A 52 7.96 2.45 -9.47
N LEU A 53 7.72 1.38 -8.71
CA LEU A 53 8.80 0.54 -8.19
C LEU A 53 9.28 -0.44 -9.26
N GLU A 54 10.55 -0.34 -9.63
CA GLU A 54 11.18 -1.24 -10.59
C GLU A 54 11.90 -2.39 -9.88
N ILE A 55 12.44 -2.10 -8.70
CA ILE A 55 13.21 -3.05 -7.90
C ILE A 55 12.63 -3.02 -6.49
N VAL A 56 12.46 -4.21 -5.91
CA VAL A 56 12.01 -4.34 -4.53
C VAL A 56 13.06 -5.17 -3.79
N ASP A 57 13.50 -4.65 -2.66
CA ASP A 57 14.39 -5.37 -1.77
C ASP A 57 13.63 -5.76 -0.49
N THR A 58 14.34 -6.35 0.45
CA THR A 58 13.78 -6.77 1.73
C THR A 58 13.16 -5.58 2.48
N PHE A 59 13.80 -4.42 2.38
CA PHE A 59 13.32 -3.22 3.05
C PHE A 59 11.93 -2.82 2.54
N VAL A 60 11.79 -2.69 1.22
CA VAL A 60 10.51 -2.27 0.61
C VAL A 60 9.42 -3.31 0.88
N GLY A 61 9.74 -4.59 0.76
CA GLY A 61 8.77 -5.65 1.06
C GLY A 61 8.26 -5.57 2.50
N ARG A 62 9.18 -5.32 3.44
CA ARG A 62 8.82 -5.18 4.85
C ARG A 62 7.91 -3.97 5.07
N VAL A 63 8.21 -2.87 4.38
CA VAL A 63 7.40 -1.65 4.44
C VAL A 63 5.97 -1.92 4.01
N LEU A 64 5.80 -2.58 2.86
CA LEU A 64 4.47 -2.90 2.36
C LEU A 64 3.69 -3.75 3.36
N GLY A 65 4.37 -4.73 3.96
CA GLY A 65 3.75 -5.57 4.98
C GLY A 65 3.33 -4.79 6.22
N GLN A 66 4.16 -3.85 6.66
CA GLN A 66 3.84 -3.02 7.83
C GLN A 66 2.65 -2.11 7.57
N LEU A 67 2.60 -1.50 6.38
CA LEU A 67 1.48 -0.63 6.04
C LEU A 67 0.16 -1.40 6.05
N ALA A 68 0.17 -2.62 5.51
CA ALA A 68 -1.03 -3.46 5.51
C ALA A 68 -1.46 -3.84 6.92
N LYS A 69 -0.51 -4.16 7.79
CA LYS A 69 -0.81 -4.50 9.19
C LYS A 69 -1.38 -3.31 9.94
N ILE A 70 -0.82 -2.13 9.75
CA ILE A 70 -1.33 -0.91 10.38
C ILE A 70 -2.77 -0.67 9.93
N ALA A 71 -3.01 -0.73 8.62
CA ALA A 71 -4.35 -0.50 8.08
C ALA A 71 -5.35 -1.51 8.65
N LYS A 72 -4.97 -2.78 8.72
CA LYS A 72 -5.84 -3.84 9.24
C LYS A 72 -6.23 -3.59 10.70
N LEU A 73 -5.28 -3.15 11.52
CA LEU A 73 -5.56 -2.81 12.91
C LEU A 73 -6.51 -1.61 13.03
N LEU A 74 -6.54 -0.77 12.01
CA LEU A 74 -7.44 0.39 11.96
C LEU A 74 -8.71 0.09 11.15
N ALA A 75 -9.00 -1.19 10.93
CA ALA A 75 -10.21 -1.69 10.26
C ALA A 75 -10.30 -1.31 8.78
N ALA A 76 -9.17 -1.21 8.08
CA ALA A 76 -9.12 -0.95 6.65
C ALA A 76 -8.45 -2.11 5.92
N GLU A 77 -9.02 -2.51 4.77
CA GLU A 77 -8.39 -3.51 3.90
C GLU A 77 -7.38 -2.84 2.97
N THR A 78 -6.28 -3.52 2.71
CA THR A 78 -5.23 -3.01 1.84
C THR A 78 -5.16 -3.82 0.55
N TYR A 79 -5.12 -3.10 -0.58
CA TYR A 79 -4.84 -3.67 -1.90
C TYR A 79 -3.55 -3.08 -2.44
N ILE A 80 -2.66 -3.92 -2.96
CA ILE A 80 -1.47 -3.47 -3.68
C ILE A 80 -1.79 -3.55 -5.16
N VAL A 81 -1.56 -2.47 -5.89
CA VAL A 81 -1.86 -2.40 -7.32
C VAL A 81 -0.65 -1.96 -8.12
N GLY A 82 -0.66 -2.27 -9.40
CA GLY A 82 0.38 -1.83 -10.32
C GLY A 82 1.71 -2.56 -10.18
N MET A 83 1.70 -3.74 -9.55
CA MET A 83 2.93 -4.48 -9.34
C MET A 83 3.51 -4.94 -10.68
N ARG A 84 4.78 -4.60 -10.93
CA ARG A 84 5.47 -5.05 -12.13
C ARG A 84 5.87 -6.53 -11.99
N PRO A 85 5.89 -7.31 -13.08
CA PRO A 85 6.26 -8.73 -12.99
C PRO A 85 7.60 -8.98 -12.30
N ALA A 86 8.61 -8.15 -12.58
CA ALA A 86 9.91 -8.31 -11.95
C ALA A 86 9.84 -8.12 -10.44
N VAL A 87 8.98 -7.22 -9.96
CA VAL A 87 8.77 -7.01 -8.53
C VAL A 87 8.07 -8.22 -7.92
N ALA A 88 7.05 -8.74 -8.57
CA ALA A 88 6.34 -9.92 -8.09
C ALA A 88 7.28 -11.12 -7.97
N MET A 89 8.14 -11.33 -8.97
CA MET A 89 9.11 -12.41 -8.95
C MET A 89 10.09 -12.27 -7.80
N THR A 90 10.57 -11.05 -7.56
CA THR A 90 11.49 -10.79 -6.47
C THR A 90 10.86 -11.05 -5.10
N LEU A 91 9.61 -10.64 -4.91
CA LEU A 91 8.90 -10.90 -3.65
C LEU A 91 8.76 -12.40 -3.38
N VAL A 92 8.50 -13.18 -4.41
CA VAL A 92 8.46 -14.64 -4.30
C VAL A 92 9.82 -15.21 -3.92
N GLU A 93 10.89 -14.75 -4.56
CA GLU A 93 12.25 -15.19 -4.26
C GLU A 93 12.67 -14.85 -2.84
N LEU A 94 12.24 -13.70 -2.32
CA LEU A 94 12.54 -13.29 -0.96
C LEU A 94 11.63 -13.98 0.08
N ASP A 95 10.73 -14.83 -0.37
CA ASP A 95 9.74 -15.52 0.47
C ASP A 95 8.91 -14.53 1.29
N MET A 96 8.61 -13.39 0.68
CA MET A 96 7.80 -12.36 1.30
C MET A 96 6.35 -12.53 0.90
N THR A 97 5.64 -13.37 1.62
CA THR A 97 4.19 -13.47 1.48
C THR A 97 3.56 -12.34 2.28
N LEU A 98 2.52 -11.74 1.73
CA LEU A 98 1.86 -10.60 2.32
C LEU A 98 0.40 -10.96 2.61
N PRO A 99 0.17 -11.80 3.65
CA PRO A 99 -1.17 -12.37 3.87
C PRO A 99 -2.22 -11.32 4.24
N GLU A 100 -1.83 -10.19 4.78
CA GLU A 100 -2.75 -9.11 5.12
C GLU A 100 -3.07 -8.21 3.93
N MET A 101 -2.41 -8.43 2.79
CA MET A 101 -2.62 -7.61 1.60
C MET A 101 -3.26 -8.44 0.50
N LYS A 102 -4.16 -7.80 -0.23
CA LYS A 102 -4.70 -8.33 -1.46
C LYS A 102 -4.07 -7.59 -2.62
N THR A 103 -4.12 -8.14 -3.80
CA THR A 103 -3.56 -7.52 -4.98
C THR A 103 -4.63 -7.29 -6.03
N ALA A 104 -4.42 -6.29 -6.86
CA ALA A 104 -5.26 -6.02 -8.02
C ALA A 104 -4.38 -5.44 -9.12
N LEU A 105 -4.87 -5.45 -10.35
CA LEU A 105 -4.09 -4.96 -11.47
C LEU A 105 -3.94 -3.44 -11.45
N ASN A 106 -4.99 -2.74 -11.01
CA ASN A 106 -5.00 -1.29 -11.01
C ASN A 106 -5.93 -0.76 -9.92
N VAL A 107 -5.93 0.56 -9.76
CA VAL A 107 -6.74 1.24 -8.75
C VAL A 107 -8.23 0.97 -8.96
N THR A 108 -8.70 1.04 -10.20
CA THR A 108 -10.12 0.82 -10.50
C THR A 108 -10.59 -0.57 -10.04
N GLN A 109 -9.80 -1.59 -10.32
CA GLN A 109 -10.12 -2.95 -9.90
C GLN A 109 -10.13 -3.07 -8.39
N ALA A 110 -9.16 -2.48 -7.71
CA ALA A 110 -9.06 -2.52 -6.26
C ALA A 110 -10.26 -1.84 -5.60
N VAL A 111 -10.62 -0.64 -6.06
CA VAL A 111 -11.77 0.10 -5.52
C VAL A 111 -13.06 -0.70 -5.73
N ARG A 112 -13.21 -1.31 -6.90
CA ARG A 112 -14.39 -2.13 -7.18
C ARG A 112 -14.51 -3.30 -6.20
N ARG A 113 -13.40 -3.96 -5.89
CA ARG A 113 -13.40 -5.07 -4.93
C ARG A 113 -13.66 -4.62 -3.52
N LEU A 114 -13.13 -3.47 -3.13
CA LEU A 114 -13.37 -2.90 -1.80
C LEU A 114 -14.84 -2.57 -1.57
N ARG A 115 -15.57 -2.24 -2.64
CA ARG A 115 -16.98 -1.88 -2.55
C ARG A 115 -17.93 -3.04 -2.74
N ARG A 116 -17.42 -4.23 -2.96
CA ARG A 116 -18.27 -5.41 -3.05
C ARG A 116 -18.87 -5.71 -1.69
N PRO A 117 -20.19 -5.98 -1.64
CA PRO A 117 -20.77 -6.53 -0.42
C PRO A 117 -20.15 -7.91 -0.18
N SER A 118 -19.74 -8.15 1.03
CA SER A 118 -19.13 -9.43 1.42
C SER A 118 -20.17 -10.52 1.52
#